data_988507a6be60f7fc32915ccfaa9438ae
#
_entry.id   988507a6be60f7fc32915ccfaa9438ae
#
_cell.length_a   1.000
_cell.length_b   1.000
_cell.length_c   1.000
_cell.angle_alpha   90.00
_cell.angle_beta   90.00
_cell.angle_gamma   90.00
#
_symmetry.space_group_name_H-M   'P 1'
#
loop_
_entity.id
_entity.type
_entity.pdbx_description
1 polymer ?
#
loop_
_entity_poly.entity_id
_entity_poly.type
_entity_poly.pdbx_seq_one_letter_code
_entity_poly.pdbx_strand_id
1 'polypeptide(L)'
;MQATDWARATRIAVTDVPDVIAGFLAAHTARDLDTVTAGYTADGAVTDEGHTYRGHDAIRTWLGRAGSEYTYTTRLTGAGRVDDDRFVVVQHLEGDFPGGVVDLNFRFTLRGGKIAELVIEP
;
A
#
# COMPACT_ATOMS: atom_id res chain seq x y z
N MET A 1 -6.43 23.59 4.03
CA MET A 1 -5.52 22.47 4.32
C MET A 1 -4.81 22.05 3.04
N GLN A 2 -3.54 21.82 3.13
CA GLN A 2 -2.77 21.36 1.98
C GLN A 2 -2.91 19.85 1.83
N ALA A 3 -3.29 19.43 0.66
CA ALA A 3 -3.15 18.03 0.31
C ALA A 3 -1.66 17.71 0.12
N THR A 4 -1.26 16.48 0.45
CA THR A 4 0.10 16.06 0.19
C THR A 4 0.33 16.01 -1.31
N ASP A 5 1.39 16.66 -1.78
CA ASP A 5 1.70 16.70 -3.19
C ASP A 5 2.58 15.51 -3.57
N TRP A 6 1.93 14.41 -3.92
CA TRP A 6 2.59 13.17 -4.29
C TRP A 6 3.41 13.29 -5.58
N ALA A 7 3.07 14.27 -6.43
CA ALA A 7 3.82 14.50 -7.66
C ALA A 7 5.23 15.06 -7.39
N ARG A 8 5.48 15.58 -6.20
CA ARG A 8 6.79 16.10 -5.81
C ARG A 8 7.71 15.05 -5.20
N ALA A 9 7.29 13.80 -5.20
CA ALA A 9 8.11 12.71 -4.68
C ALA A 9 9.43 12.63 -5.44
N THR A 10 10.53 12.49 -4.70
CA THR A 10 11.85 12.25 -5.27
C THR A 10 12.00 10.74 -5.47
N ARG A 11 12.44 10.33 -6.66
CA ARG A 11 12.68 8.91 -6.94
C ARG A 11 13.76 8.37 -6.02
N ILE A 12 13.51 7.19 -5.45
CA ILE A 12 14.48 6.44 -4.66
C ILE A 12 14.55 5.01 -5.23
N ALA A 13 15.60 4.27 -4.87
CA ALA A 13 15.67 2.87 -5.24
C ALA A 13 14.58 2.09 -4.48
N VAL A 14 14.03 1.05 -5.11
CA VAL A 14 13.00 0.23 -4.47
C VAL A 14 13.52 -0.45 -3.20
N THR A 15 14.84 -0.66 -3.11
CA THR A 15 15.49 -1.22 -1.93
C THR A 15 15.69 -0.20 -0.80
N ASP A 16 15.43 1.09 -1.07
CA ASP A 16 15.61 2.16 -0.09
C ASP A 16 14.32 2.54 0.64
N VAL A 17 13.21 1.85 0.37
CA VAL A 17 11.98 2.10 1.12
C VAL A 17 12.15 1.68 2.58
N PRO A 18 11.45 2.35 3.52
CA PRO A 18 11.51 1.96 4.93
C PRO A 18 11.11 0.50 5.15
N ASP A 19 11.70 -0.12 6.17
CA ASP A 19 11.44 -1.53 6.49
C ASP A 19 9.95 -1.82 6.72
N VAL A 20 9.21 -0.88 7.30
CA VAL A 20 7.78 -1.05 7.53
C VAL A 20 7.02 -1.20 6.20
N ILE A 21 7.44 -0.49 5.16
CA ILE A 21 6.82 -0.60 3.83
C ILE A 21 7.26 -1.89 3.16
N ALA A 22 8.56 -2.20 3.18
CA ALA A 22 9.07 -3.44 2.59
C ALA A 22 8.40 -4.67 3.23
N GLY A 23 8.27 -4.66 4.56
CA GLY A 23 7.61 -5.73 5.31
C GLY A 23 6.13 -5.83 4.98
N PHE A 24 5.45 -4.70 4.84
CA PHE A 24 4.04 -4.66 4.41
C PHE A 24 3.87 -5.31 3.04
N LEU A 25 4.70 -4.93 2.07
CA LEU A 25 4.58 -5.45 0.70
C LEU A 25 4.80 -6.96 0.66
N ALA A 26 5.80 -7.45 1.39
CA ALA A 26 6.08 -8.88 1.47
C ALA A 26 4.92 -9.64 2.13
N ALA A 27 4.41 -9.13 3.24
CA ALA A 27 3.30 -9.76 3.95
C ALA A 27 2.00 -9.72 3.14
N HIS A 28 1.77 -8.62 2.43
CA HIS A 28 0.60 -8.47 1.55
C HIS A 28 0.63 -9.50 0.42
N THR A 29 1.79 -9.67 -0.22
CA THR A 29 1.95 -10.68 -1.27
C THR A 29 1.77 -12.09 -0.73
N ALA A 30 2.26 -12.36 0.47
CA ALA A 30 2.12 -13.66 1.14
C ALA A 30 0.73 -13.90 1.74
N ARG A 31 -0.13 -12.88 1.71
CA ARG A 31 -1.48 -12.90 2.32
C ARG A 31 -1.44 -13.19 3.82
N ASP A 32 -0.41 -12.67 4.48
CA ASP A 32 -0.25 -12.76 5.92
C ASP A 32 -1.06 -11.65 6.58
N LEU A 33 -2.34 -11.89 6.81
CA LEU A 33 -3.28 -10.88 7.31
C LEU A 33 -2.86 -10.32 8.67
N ASP A 34 -2.34 -11.16 9.54
CA ASP A 34 -1.92 -10.73 10.87
C ASP A 34 -0.75 -9.74 10.79
N THR A 35 0.27 -10.06 10.01
CA THR A 35 1.44 -9.20 9.85
C THR A 35 1.07 -7.89 9.17
N VAL A 36 0.27 -7.94 8.10
CA VAL A 36 -0.18 -6.75 7.40
C VAL A 36 -0.95 -5.84 8.36
N THR A 37 -1.93 -6.39 9.08
CA THR A 37 -2.77 -5.62 9.99
C THR A 37 -1.94 -5.01 11.12
N ALA A 38 -1.01 -5.75 11.69
CA ALA A 38 -0.14 -5.27 12.76
C ALA A 38 0.77 -4.13 12.33
N GLY A 39 1.04 -3.99 11.03
CA GLY A 39 1.87 -2.89 10.50
C GLY A 39 1.17 -1.54 10.48
N TYR A 40 -0.16 -1.50 10.66
CA TYR A 40 -0.92 -0.25 10.73
C TYR A 40 -1.00 0.26 12.15
N THR A 41 -1.14 1.59 12.30
CA THR A 41 -1.53 2.18 13.59
C THR A 41 -2.92 1.68 13.96
N ALA A 42 -3.30 1.79 15.25
CA ALA A 42 -4.61 1.32 15.73
C ALA A 42 -5.76 1.99 14.97
N ASP A 43 -5.58 3.25 14.58
CA ASP A 43 -6.57 4.04 13.80
C ASP A 43 -6.20 4.14 12.33
N GLY A 44 -5.30 3.29 11.86
CA GLY A 44 -4.84 3.29 10.47
C GLY A 44 -5.97 3.06 9.49
N ALA A 45 -5.78 3.54 8.27
CA ALA A 45 -6.80 3.43 7.23
C ALA A 45 -6.17 3.05 5.90
N VAL A 46 -6.92 2.30 5.09
CA VAL A 46 -6.58 2.04 3.70
C VAL A 46 -7.73 2.53 2.83
N THR A 47 -7.39 3.20 1.73
CA THR A 47 -8.35 3.60 0.71
C THR A 47 -8.02 2.85 -0.57
N ASP A 48 -8.99 2.12 -1.09
CA ASP A 48 -8.86 1.31 -2.30
C ASP A 48 -10.16 1.43 -3.08
N GLU A 49 -10.04 1.69 -4.39
CA GLU A 49 -11.18 1.87 -5.28
C GLU A 49 -12.16 2.95 -4.76
N GLY A 50 -11.62 4.00 -4.13
CA GLY A 50 -12.41 5.11 -3.61
C GLY A 50 -13.11 4.83 -2.27
N HIS A 51 -12.93 3.65 -1.68
CA HIS A 51 -13.51 3.28 -0.39
C HIS A 51 -12.44 3.26 0.69
N THR A 52 -12.74 3.82 1.85
CA THR A 52 -11.82 3.88 2.99
C THR A 52 -12.24 2.89 4.07
N TYR A 53 -11.29 2.09 4.53
CA TYR A 53 -11.45 1.10 5.59
C TYR A 53 -10.57 1.53 6.76
N ARG A 54 -11.17 1.86 7.89
CA ARG A 54 -10.44 2.41 9.04
C ARG A 54 -10.48 1.44 10.20
N GLY A 55 -9.30 1.26 10.83
CA GLY A 55 -9.11 0.37 11.98
C GLY A 55 -8.79 -1.05 11.55
N HIS A 56 -8.21 -1.80 12.49
CA HIS A 56 -7.67 -3.14 12.19
C HIS A 56 -8.75 -4.11 11.68
N ASP A 57 -9.95 -4.08 12.27
CA ASP A 57 -11.01 -5.01 11.84
C ASP A 57 -11.46 -4.75 10.41
N ALA A 58 -11.64 -3.46 10.06
CA ALA A 58 -12.04 -3.08 8.70
C ALA A 58 -10.95 -3.40 7.69
N ILE A 59 -9.69 -3.16 8.05
CA ILE A 59 -8.54 -3.47 7.20
C ILE A 59 -8.45 -4.97 6.96
N ARG A 60 -8.62 -5.77 7.99
CA ARG A 60 -8.58 -7.23 7.87
C ARG A 60 -9.71 -7.75 6.96
N THR A 61 -10.90 -7.18 7.08
CA THR A 61 -12.04 -7.54 6.21
C THR A 61 -11.73 -7.20 4.76
N TRP A 62 -11.17 -6.02 4.51
CA TRP A 62 -10.77 -5.60 3.17
C TRP A 62 -9.72 -6.55 2.58
N LEU A 63 -8.69 -6.89 3.37
CA LEU A 63 -7.62 -7.80 2.92
C LEU A 63 -8.17 -9.17 2.51
N GLY A 64 -9.08 -9.72 3.30
CA GLY A 64 -9.68 -11.02 3.02
C GLY A 64 -10.45 -11.02 1.71
N ARG A 65 -11.14 -9.92 1.40
CA ARG A 65 -11.95 -9.80 0.19
C ARG A 65 -11.10 -9.45 -1.03
N ALA A 66 -10.24 -8.46 -0.91
CA ALA A 66 -9.41 -7.99 -2.03
C ALA A 66 -8.45 -9.06 -2.53
N GLY A 67 -7.95 -9.91 -1.64
CA GLY A 67 -7.00 -10.95 -1.99
C GLY A 67 -7.61 -12.19 -2.63
N SER A 68 -8.93 -12.34 -2.61
CA SER A 68 -9.59 -13.56 -3.09
C SER A 68 -10.35 -13.40 -4.41
N GLU A 69 -10.53 -12.15 -4.88
CA GLU A 69 -11.36 -11.88 -6.06
C GLU A 69 -10.69 -12.34 -7.36
N TYR A 70 -9.37 -12.10 -7.47
CA TYR A 70 -8.62 -12.43 -8.69
C TYR A 70 -7.31 -13.11 -8.34
N THR A 71 -6.79 -13.87 -9.31
CA THR A 71 -5.42 -14.40 -9.24
C THR A 71 -4.50 -13.47 -10.01
N TYR A 72 -3.43 -13.01 -9.38
CA TYR A 72 -2.51 -12.07 -10.01
C TYR A 72 -1.12 -12.14 -9.38
N THR A 73 -0.14 -11.62 -10.12
CA THR A 73 1.22 -11.43 -9.63
C THR A 73 1.49 -9.94 -9.46
N THR A 74 2.36 -9.60 -8.52
CA THR A 74 2.78 -8.23 -8.28
C THR A 74 4.28 -8.09 -8.41
N ARG A 75 4.72 -6.95 -8.94
CA ARG A 75 6.14 -6.62 -9.01
C ARG A 75 6.33 -5.16 -8.64
N LEU A 76 7.22 -4.92 -7.68
CA LEU A 76 7.58 -3.56 -7.28
C LEU A 76 8.49 -2.95 -8.35
N THR A 77 8.03 -1.90 -9.02
CA THR A 77 8.73 -1.32 -10.16
C THR A 77 9.26 0.09 -9.93
N GLY A 78 8.83 0.76 -8.87
CA GLY A 78 9.29 2.11 -8.60
C GLY A 78 9.02 2.53 -7.18
N ALA A 79 9.74 3.53 -6.71
CA ALA A 79 9.55 4.11 -5.39
C ALA A 79 9.92 5.59 -5.39
N GLY A 80 9.26 6.36 -4.53
CA GLY A 80 9.52 7.76 -4.34
C GLY A 80 9.31 8.17 -2.89
N ARG A 81 9.97 9.26 -2.50
CA ARG A 81 9.86 9.83 -1.16
C ARG A 81 9.40 11.28 -1.26
N VAL A 82 8.34 11.61 -0.54
CA VAL A 82 7.86 13.00 -0.45
C VAL A 82 8.55 13.70 0.73
N ASP A 83 8.55 13.07 1.89
CA ASP A 83 9.22 13.55 3.10
C ASP A 83 9.53 12.34 4.00
N ASP A 84 9.90 12.60 5.27
CA ASP A 84 10.31 11.54 6.18
C ASP A 84 9.21 10.50 6.46
N ASP A 85 7.94 10.90 6.31
CA ASP A 85 6.80 10.07 6.67
C ASP A 85 5.94 9.65 5.48
N ARG A 86 6.22 10.16 4.28
CA ARG A 86 5.37 9.91 3.10
C ARG A 86 6.18 9.34 1.96
N PHE A 87 5.74 8.17 1.50
CA PHE A 87 6.39 7.42 0.42
C PHE A 87 5.35 6.92 -0.56
N VAL A 88 5.73 6.78 -1.81
CA VAL A 88 4.91 6.14 -2.83
C VAL A 88 5.70 5.00 -3.46
N VAL A 89 5.04 3.86 -3.67
CA VAL A 89 5.63 2.77 -4.44
C VAL A 89 4.70 2.41 -5.57
N VAL A 90 5.26 1.93 -6.67
CA VAL A 90 4.49 1.48 -7.82
C VAL A 90 4.56 -0.04 -7.87
N GLN A 91 3.39 -0.68 -7.85
CA GLN A 91 3.23 -2.11 -8.01
C GLN A 91 2.65 -2.39 -9.38
N HIS A 92 3.34 -3.23 -10.15
CA HIS A 92 2.83 -3.71 -11.44
C HIS A 92 2.10 -5.03 -11.21
N LEU A 93 0.83 -5.07 -11.57
CA LEU A 93 -0.03 -6.25 -11.41
C LEU A 93 -0.36 -6.84 -12.77
N GLU A 94 -0.26 -8.18 -12.87
CA GLU A 94 -0.71 -8.93 -14.04
C GLU A 94 -1.55 -10.10 -13.55
N GLY A 95 -2.72 -10.30 -14.13
CA GLY A 95 -3.60 -11.35 -13.66
C GLY A 95 -4.89 -11.49 -14.47
N ASP A 96 -5.87 -12.18 -13.88
CA ASP A 96 -7.14 -12.51 -14.53
C ASP A 96 -8.25 -11.47 -14.28
N PHE A 97 -7.90 -10.31 -13.77
CA PHE A 97 -8.84 -9.20 -13.60
C PHE A 97 -9.08 -8.48 -14.94
N PRO A 98 -10.16 -7.68 -15.06
CA PRO A 98 -10.44 -6.94 -16.28
C PRO A 98 -9.26 -6.05 -16.71
N GLY A 99 -8.85 -6.16 -17.96
CA GLY A 99 -7.70 -5.48 -18.52
C GLY A 99 -6.38 -6.24 -18.40
N GLY A 100 -6.26 -7.16 -17.47
CA GLY A 100 -5.12 -8.07 -17.33
C GLY A 100 -3.84 -7.50 -16.76
N VAL A 101 -3.62 -6.18 -16.88
CA VAL A 101 -2.43 -5.49 -16.33
C VAL A 101 -2.84 -4.13 -15.78
N VAL A 102 -2.19 -3.73 -14.69
CA VAL A 102 -2.36 -2.39 -14.12
C VAL A 102 -1.15 -2.02 -13.28
N ASP A 103 -0.80 -0.74 -13.30
CA ASP A 103 0.18 -0.19 -12.36
C ASP A 103 -0.59 0.59 -11.30
N LEU A 104 -0.34 0.26 -10.03
CA LEU A 104 -0.98 0.91 -8.90
C LEU A 104 0.04 1.69 -8.10
N ASN A 105 -0.33 2.89 -7.70
CA ASN A 105 0.43 3.72 -6.78
C ASN A 105 -0.06 3.42 -5.37
N PHE A 106 0.86 2.99 -4.50
CA PHE A 106 0.61 2.77 -3.09
C PHE A 106 1.23 3.95 -2.35
N ARG A 107 0.39 4.84 -1.85
CA ARG A 107 0.82 6.06 -1.15
C ARG A 107 0.71 5.86 0.35
N PHE A 108 1.86 5.83 1.01
CA PHE A 108 1.95 5.54 2.44
C PHE A 108 2.21 6.80 3.24
N THR A 109 1.47 6.97 4.32
CA THR A 109 1.78 7.93 5.38
C THR A 109 2.12 7.13 6.63
N LEU A 110 3.29 7.38 7.20
CA LEU A 110 3.79 6.66 8.36
C LEU A 110 3.66 7.50 9.63
N ARG A 111 3.52 6.83 10.76
CA ARG A 111 3.52 7.46 12.08
C ARG A 111 4.05 6.47 13.11
N GLY A 112 5.13 6.88 13.81
CA GLY A 112 5.71 6.04 14.85
C GLY A 112 6.18 4.68 14.36
N GLY A 113 6.69 4.61 13.12
CA GLY A 113 7.18 3.36 12.54
C GLY A 113 6.08 2.42 12.05
N LYS A 114 4.83 2.92 11.94
CA LYS A 114 3.70 2.15 11.44
C LYS A 114 2.98 2.92 10.35
N ILE A 115 2.10 2.23 9.62
CA ILE A 115 1.32 2.83 8.54
C ILE A 115 0.08 3.49 9.16
N ALA A 116 0.00 4.82 9.05
CA ALA A 116 -1.17 5.58 9.48
C ALA A 116 -2.22 5.62 8.37
N GLU A 117 -1.78 5.65 7.11
CA GLU A 117 -2.68 5.69 5.97
C GLU A 117 -2.02 5.08 4.74
N LEU A 118 -2.80 4.36 3.96
CA LEU A 118 -2.41 3.86 2.65
C LEU A 118 -3.51 4.20 1.67
N VAL A 119 -3.16 4.82 0.54
CA VAL A 119 -4.09 5.08 -0.56
C VAL A 119 -3.58 4.32 -1.79
N ILE A 120 -4.44 3.51 -2.38
CA ILE A 120 -4.12 2.70 -3.55
C ILE A 120 -4.92 3.23 -4.74
N GLU A 121 -4.21 3.65 -5.78
CA GLU A 121 -4.81 4.22 -7.00
C GLU A 121 -3.98 3.88 -8.23
N PRO A 122 -4.62 3.77 -9.41
CA PRO A 122 -3.89 3.64 -10.67
C PRO A 122 -2.97 4.83 -10.96
#